data_465225f39fb8204a529dad1f4f624fef
#
_entry.id   465225f39fb8204a529dad1f4f624fef
#
_cell.length_a   1.000
_cell.length_b   1.000
_cell.length_c   1.000
_cell.angle_alpha   90.00
_cell.angle_beta   90.00
_cell.angle_gamma   90.00
#
_symmetry.space_group_name_H-M   'P 1'
#
loop_
_entity.id
_entity.type
_entity.pdbx_description
1 polymer ?
#
loop_
_entity_poly.entity_id
_entity_poly.type
_entity_poly.pdbx_seq_one_letter_code
_entity_poly.pdbx_strand_id
1 'polypeptide(L)'
;MKKIAVLLCWFLMGSALQAQVLSLSPVFPKETDTVTIVYNAKLGNGALIGATQVYAHTGVITTLSTGGSDWKHVVGNWGTADARTKMTSLGNDKWQIRYHVKDFYSQAGAFATNETVLQLAFVFRNADGSKVGRSAAGTDIFTPIYSVGLAAKFTLPEIKNSIIG
;
A
#
# COMPACT_ATOMS: atom_id res chain seq x y z
N MET A 1 32.83 52.03 -13.57
CA MET A 1 32.94 50.76 -12.84
C MET A 1 31.53 50.24 -12.58
N LYS A 2 31.05 49.25 -13.36
CA LYS A 2 29.69 48.69 -13.26
C LYS A 2 29.74 47.48 -12.29
N LYS A 3 29.00 47.56 -11.18
CA LYS A 3 28.86 46.46 -10.20
C LYS A 3 27.81 45.51 -10.74
N ILE A 4 28.24 44.28 -11.10
CA ILE A 4 27.34 43.18 -11.47
C ILE A 4 26.90 42.54 -10.17
N ALA A 5 25.61 42.66 -9.84
CA ALA A 5 25.00 41.92 -8.73
C ALA A 5 24.59 40.51 -9.24
N VAL A 6 25.32 39.48 -8.79
CA VAL A 6 24.97 38.11 -9.06
C VAL A 6 23.88 37.71 -8.08
N LEU A 7 22.65 37.59 -8.58
CA LEU A 7 21.50 37.07 -7.82
C LEU A 7 21.57 35.53 -7.81
N LEU A 8 22.07 34.96 -6.72
CA LEU A 8 22.11 33.52 -6.52
C LEU A 8 20.72 33.05 -6.12
N CYS A 9 19.93 32.56 -7.10
CA CYS A 9 18.61 31.99 -6.87
C CYS A 9 18.81 30.59 -6.29
N TRP A 10 18.69 30.42 -4.98
CA TRP A 10 18.64 29.11 -4.31
C TRP A 10 17.30 28.45 -4.62
N PHE A 11 17.32 27.52 -5.56
CA PHE A 11 16.20 26.64 -5.83
C PHE A 11 16.17 25.58 -4.71
N LEU A 12 15.44 25.86 -3.63
CA LEU A 12 15.09 24.85 -2.63
C LEU A 12 14.15 23.85 -3.30
N MET A 13 14.71 22.77 -3.88
CA MET A 13 13.94 21.57 -4.21
C MET A 13 13.50 20.91 -2.90
N GLY A 14 12.39 21.38 -2.36
CA GLY A 14 11.68 20.68 -1.31
C GLY A 14 11.19 19.35 -1.89
N SER A 15 11.82 18.24 -1.52
CA SER A 15 11.26 16.91 -1.77
C SER A 15 9.93 16.83 -1.03
N ALA A 16 8.84 17.07 -1.73
CA ALA A 16 7.51 16.80 -1.21
C ALA A 16 7.44 15.29 -0.98
N LEU A 17 7.56 14.87 0.27
CA LEU A 17 7.19 13.51 0.69
C LEU A 17 5.72 13.34 0.31
N GLN A 18 5.46 12.69 -0.81
CA GLN A 18 4.10 12.35 -1.21
C GLN A 18 3.54 11.41 -0.15
N ALA A 19 2.64 11.93 0.66
CA ALA A 19 1.94 11.11 1.64
C ALA A 19 1.13 10.05 0.88
N GLN A 20 1.38 8.78 1.20
CA GLN A 20 0.74 7.66 0.52
C GLN A 20 -0.67 7.44 1.04
N VAL A 21 -1.61 7.12 0.13
CA VAL A 21 -3.00 6.73 0.47
C VAL A 21 -3.01 5.53 1.41
N LEU A 22 -2.06 4.62 1.23
CA LEU A 22 -1.88 3.41 2.01
C LEU A 22 -0.46 3.34 2.56
N SER A 23 -0.31 3.02 3.83
CA SER A 23 0.99 2.66 4.41
C SER A 23 0.94 1.27 5.02
N LEU A 24 2.05 0.53 4.90
CA LEU A 24 2.22 -0.83 5.41
C LEU A 24 3.37 -0.91 6.40
N SER A 25 3.20 -1.80 7.39
CA SER A 25 4.27 -2.26 8.26
C SER A 25 4.19 -3.79 8.37
N PRO A 26 5.29 -4.52 8.13
CA PRO A 26 6.60 -4.05 7.66
C PRO A 26 6.56 -3.42 6.26
N VAL A 27 7.57 -2.61 5.90
CA VAL A 27 7.65 -1.90 4.60
C VAL A 27 7.85 -2.87 3.43
N PHE A 28 8.51 -4.00 3.67
CA PHE A 28 8.74 -5.08 2.72
C PHE A 28 8.06 -6.37 3.21
N PRO A 29 6.72 -6.45 3.17
CA PRO A 29 5.99 -7.57 3.72
C PRO A 29 6.15 -8.83 2.89
N LYS A 30 6.17 -9.98 3.56
CA LYS A 30 6.12 -11.30 2.96
C LYS A 30 4.72 -11.90 3.16
N GLU A 31 4.36 -12.92 2.39
CA GLU A 31 3.06 -13.59 2.56
C GLU A 31 2.89 -14.30 3.91
N THR A 32 4.00 -14.53 4.62
CA THR A 32 4.04 -15.14 5.96
C THR A 32 4.10 -14.12 7.09
N ASP A 33 4.03 -12.83 6.80
CA ASP A 33 4.10 -11.79 7.81
C ASP A 33 2.72 -11.38 8.31
N THR A 34 2.70 -10.86 9.54
CA THR A 34 1.58 -10.05 10.01
C THR A 34 1.80 -8.61 9.55
N VAL A 35 0.83 -8.09 8.79
CA VAL A 35 0.87 -6.73 8.27
C VAL A 35 -0.08 -5.82 9.03
N THR A 36 0.34 -4.59 9.23
CA THR A 36 -0.52 -3.49 9.66
C THR A 36 -0.69 -2.54 8.49
N ILE A 37 -1.91 -2.30 8.07
CA ILE A 37 -2.27 -1.48 6.92
C ILE A 37 -3.01 -0.27 7.43
N VAL A 38 -2.54 0.93 7.08
CA VAL A 38 -3.22 2.19 7.40
C VAL A 38 -3.66 2.86 6.11
N TYR A 39 -4.96 3.05 5.97
CA TYR A 39 -5.58 3.82 4.90
C TYR A 39 -5.84 5.25 5.37
N ASN A 40 -5.47 6.24 4.56
CA ASN A 40 -5.77 7.65 4.78
C ASN A 40 -6.78 8.14 3.73
N ALA A 41 -8.02 8.33 4.14
CA ALA A 41 -9.11 8.72 3.23
C ALA A 41 -8.93 10.12 2.62
N LYS A 42 -8.12 10.98 3.25
CA LYS A 42 -7.83 12.33 2.73
C LYS A 42 -6.89 12.34 1.52
N LEU A 43 -6.12 11.27 1.34
CA LEU A 43 -5.10 11.18 0.29
C LEU A 43 -5.54 10.40 -0.94
N GLY A 44 -6.69 9.72 -0.85
CA GLY A 44 -7.32 9.01 -1.96
C GLY A 44 -8.29 9.92 -2.75
N ASN A 45 -9.31 9.30 -3.30
CA ASN A 45 -10.39 9.99 -4.02
C ASN A 45 -11.35 10.81 -3.10
N GLY A 46 -11.11 10.83 -1.79
CA GLY A 46 -11.87 11.60 -0.80
C GLY A 46 -13.25 11.05 -0.43
N ALA A 47 -13.71 9.96 -1.06
CA ALA A 47 -15.09 9.46 -0.90
C ALA A 47 -15.43 9.01 0.54
N LEU A 48 -14.43 8.69 1.35
CA LEU A 48 -14.58 8.23 2.73
C LEU A 48 -14.16 9.27 3.79
N ILE A 49 -13.94 10.51 3.41
CA ILE A 49 -13.72 11.60 4.38
C ILE A 49 -14.98 11.74 5.25
N GLY A 50 -14.80 11.79 6.57
CA GLY A 50 -15.88 11.88 7.55
C GLY A 50 -16.70 10.60 7.73
N ALA A 51 -16.26 9.46 7.17
CA ALA A 51 -16.93 8.17 7.39
C ALA A 51 -16.87 7.77 8.86
N THR A 52 -17.96 7.16 9.36
CA THR A 52 -18.02 6.63 10.73
C THR A 52 -17.56 5.19 10.84
N GLN A 53 -17.58 4.46 9.73
CA GLN A 53 -17.10 3.08 9.60
C GLN A 53 -16.50 2.87 8.23
N VAL A 54 -15.36 2.16 8.19
CA VAL A 54 -14.68 1.77 6.96
C VAL A 54 -14.38 0.28 7.00
N TYR A 55 -14.54 -0.35 5.86
CA TYR A 55 -14.26 -1.76 5.61
C TYR A 55 -13.28 -1.88 4.45
N ALA A 56 -12.31 -2.76 4.57
CA ALA A 56 -11.43 -3.11 3.47
C ALA A 56 -12.13 -4.15 2.59
N HIS A 57 -12.41 -3.83 1.33
CA HIS A 57 -12.68 -4.85 0.32
C HIS A 57 -11.34 -5.20 -0.28
N THR A 58 -10.87 -6.41 -0.02
CA THR A 58 -9.48 -6.78 -0.29
C THR A 58 -9.36 -8.21 -0.77
N GLY A 59 -8.45 -8.41 -1.69
CA GLY A 59 -8.03 -9.69 -2.22
C GLY A 59 -6.52 -9.66 -2.50
N VAL A 60 -6.04 -10.64 -3.23
CA VAL A 60 -4.64 -10.74 -3.63
C VAL A 60 -4.50 -10.96 -5.13
N ILE A 61 -3.42 -10.44 -5.69
CA ILE A 61 -2.89 -10.89 -6.97
C ILE A 61 -1.88 -11.99 -6.67
N THR A 62 -2.07 -13.13 -7.28
CA THR A 62 -1.20 -14.29 -7.08
C THR A 62 -0.54 -14.70 -8.40
N THR A 63 0.31 -15.71 -8.34
CA THR A 63 0.88 -16.36 -9.53
C THR A 63 -0.17 -16.97 -10.47
N LEU A 64 -1.41 -17.15 -10.01
CA LEU A 64 -2.54 -17.68 -10.79
C LEU A 64 -3.46 -16.57 -11.33
N SER A 65 -3.20 -15.30 -11.00
CA SER A 65 -3.97 -14.17 -11.52
C SER A 65 -3.59 -13.88 -12.98
N THR A 66 -4.58 -13.66 -13.83
CA THR A 66 -4.41 -13.34 -15.25
C THR A 66 -4.16 -11.86 -15.53
N GLY A 67 -4.35 -11.01 -14.51
CA GLY A 67 -4.12 -9.57 -14.58
C GLY A 67 -4.48 -8.85 -13.29
N GLY A 68 -4.29 -7.54 -13.25
CA GLY A 68 -4.52 -6.72 -12.05
C GLY A 68 -5.98 -6.65 -11.59
N SER A 69 -6.95 -6.98 -12.43
CA SER A 69 -8.37 -7.06 -12.06
C SER A 69 -8.81 -8.46 -11.61
N ASP A 70 -7.95 -9.46 -11.77
CA ASP A 70 -8.24 -10.85 -11.39
C ASP A 70 -7.80 -11.12 -9.94
N TRP A 71 -8.51 -10.51 -9.01
CA TRP A 71 -8.25 -10.68 -7.58
C TRP A 71 -8.66 -12.08 -7.13
N LYS A 72 -7.75 -12.76 -6.48
CA LYS A 72 -7.97 -14.06 -5.83
C LYS A 72 -8.24 -13.85 -4.34
N HIS A 73 -8.83 -14.84 -3.70
CA HIS A 73 -9.03 -14.90 -2.25
C HIS A 73 -9.66 -13.62 -1.66
N VAL A 74 -10.68 -13.07 -2.33
CA VAL A 74 -11.37 -11.85 -1.85
C VAL A 74 -12.13 -12.16 -0.56
N VAL A 75 -11.80 -11.45 0.52
CA VAL A 75 -12.42 -11.61 1.84
C VAL A 75 -13.62 -10.67 1.97
N GLY A 76 -14.75 -11.23 2.38
CA GLY A 76 -16.02 -10.52 2.56
C GLY A 76 -16.79 -10.30 1.26
N ASN A 77 -18.09 -10.08 1.40
CA ASN A 77 -18.96 -9.78 0.28
C ASN A 77 -19.15 -8.27 0.12
N TRP A 78 -19.26 -7.82 -1.13
CA TRP A 78 -19.54 -6.41 -1.42
C TRP A 78 -20.84 -5.95 -0.75
N GLY A 79 -20.85 -4.75 -0.18
CA GLY A 79 -22.01 -4.16 0.46
C GLY A 79 -22.42 -4.80 1.79
N THR A 80 -21.62 -5.73 2.33
CA THR A 80 -21.89 -6.39 3.61
C THR A 80 -20.90 -5.94 4.68
N ALA A 81 -21.38 -5.57 5.85
CA ALA A 81 -20.56 -5.21 7.01
C ALA A 81 -19.91 -6.46 7.62
N ASP A 82 -18.84 -6.96 6.98
CA ASP A 82 -18.09 -8.11 7.45
C ASP A 82 -17.09 -7.69 8.54
N ALA A 83 -17.21 -8.28 9.73
CA ALA A 83 -16.37 -7.94 10.87
C ALA A 83 -14.87 -8.23 10.60
N ARG A 84 -14.55 -9.20 9.74
CA ARG A 84 -13.16 -9.54 9.38
C ARG A 84 -12.45 -8.42 8.65
N THR A 85 -13.20 -7.61 7.90
CA THR A 85 -12.67 -6.53 7.06
C THR A 85 -12.92 -5.14 7.66
N LYS A 86 -13.58 -5.07 8.83
CA LYS A 86 -13.83 -3.81 9.53
C LYS A 86 -12.51 -3.19 10.00
N MET A 87 -12.31 -1.92 9.67
CA MET A 87 -11.13 -1.19 10.08
C MET A 87 -11.36 -0.43 11.38
N THR A 88 -10.29 -0.26 12.16
CA THR A 88 -10.27 0.56 13.38
C THR A 88 -9.93 1.99 13.01
N SER A 89 -10.70 2.95 13.51
CA SER A 89 -10.40 4.37 13.32
C SER A 89 -9.19 4.79 14.14
N LEU A 90 -8.27 5.52 13.52
CA LEU A 90 -7.13 6.18 14.17
C LEU A 90 -7.37 7.68 14.34
N GLY A 91 -8.55 8.17 13.99
CA GLY A 91 -8.86 9.60 13.90
C GLY A 91 -8.31 10.24 12.62
N ASN A 92 -8.70 11.50 12.37
CA ASN A 92 -8.26 12.28 11.20
C ASN A 92 -8.44 11.55 9.86
N ASP A 93 -9.54 10.81 9.69
CA ASP A 93 -9.86 10.01 8.51
C ASP A 93 -8.81 8.93 8.17
N LYS A 94 -8.08 8.47 9.17
CA LYS A 94 -7.16 7.32 9.05
C LYS A 94 -7.80 6.07 9.66
N TRP A 95 -7.59 4.95 8.98
CA TRP A 95 -8.20 3.67 9.31
C TRP A 95 -7.18 2.57 9.26
N GLN A 96 -7.20 1.64 10.21
CA GLN A 96 -6.22 0.57 10.35
C GLN A 96 -6.88 -0.80 10.33
N ILE A 97 -6.24 -1.75 9.66
CA ILE A 97 -6.50 -3.18 9.81
C ILE A 97 -5.17 -3.92 9.99
N ARG A 98 -5.18 -5.00 10.77
CA ARG A 98 -4.00 -5.82 11.02
C ARG A 98 -4.36 -7.29 10.91
N TYR A 99 -3.58 -8.05 10.12
CA TYR A 99 -3.77 -9.49 9.94
C TYR A 99 -2.48 -10.18 9.46
N HIS A 100 -2.40 -11.51 9.67
CA HIS A 100 -1.40 -12.36 9.03
C HIS A 100 -1.83 -12.62 7.59
N VAL A 101 -0.97 -12.35 6.60
CA VAL A 101 -1.38 -12.28 5.19
C VAL A 101 -2.00 -13.59 4.73
N LYS A 102 -1.25 -14.69 4.79
CA LYS A 102 -1.72 -15.97 4.24
C LYS A 102 -2.95 -16.53 4.98
N ASP A 103 -2.99 -16.38 6.31
CA ASP A 103 -4.12 -16.87 7.12
C ASP A 103 -5.39 -16.08 6.84
N PHE A 104 -5.26 -14.76 6.67
CA PHE A 104 -6.41 -13.89 6.41
C PHE A 104 -7.06 -14.22 5.07
N TYR A 105 -6.27 -14.33 4.01
CA TYR A 105 -6.80 -14.57 2.67
C TYR A 105 -7.23 -16.04 2.46
N SER A 106 -6.67 -17.00 3.20
CA SER A 106 -7.13 -18.39 3.18
C SER A 106 -8.57 -18.57 3.68
N GLN A 107 -9.13 -17.58 4.39
CA GLN A 107 -10.53 -17.59 4.81
C GLN A 107 -11.53 -17.52 3.63
N ALA A 108 -11.07 -17.07 2.46
CA ALA A 108 -11.87 -17.05 1.23
C ALA A 108 -11.63 -18.27 0.34
N GLY A 109 -10.85 -19.24 0.80
CA GLY A 109 -10.48 -20.46 0.11
C GLY A 109 -9.00 -20.77 0.30
N ALA A 110 -8.67 -22.06 0.36
CA ALA A 110 -7.27 -22.50 0.50
C ALA A 110 -6.45 -22.09 -0.73
N PHE A 111 -5.22 -21.67 -0.52
CA PHE A 111 -4.25 -21.46 -1.60
C PHE A 111 -3.92 -22.77 -2.30
N ALA A 112 -3.84 -22.77 -3.60
CA ALA A 112 -3.38 -23.92 -4.37
C ALA A 112 -1.90 -24.22 -4.08
N THR A 113 -1.47 -25.44 -4.37
CA THR A 113 -0.05 -25.80 -4.32
C THR A 113 0.75 -24.90 -5.26
N ASN A 114 1.82 -24.28 -4.76
CA ASN A 114 2.66 -23.30 -5.50
C ASN A 114 1.97 -21.98 -5.87
N GLU A 115 0.81 -21.68 -5.34
CA GLU A 115 0.22 -20.36 -5.43
C GLU A 115 0.91 -19.41 -4.46
N THR A 116 1.46 -18.32 -4.99
CA THR A 116 2.23 -17.31 -4.24
C THR A 116 1.54 -15.96 -4.36
N VAL A 117 1.45 -15.24 -3.25
CA VAL A 117 0.92 -13.87 -3.23
C VAL A 117 1.96 -12.91 -3.80
N LEU A 118 1.58 -12.13 -4.80
CA LEU A 118 2.43 -11.13 -5.45
C LEU A 118 2.12 -9.72 -4.96
N GLN A 119 0.82 -9.42 -4.78
CA GLN A 119 0.36 -8.11 -4.31
C GLN A 119 -0.89 -8.27 -3.44
N LEU A 120 -1.06 -7.38 -2.48
CA LEU A 120 -2.34 -7.14 -1.84
C LEU A 120 -3.10 -6.10 -2.65
N ALA A 121 -4.40 -6.30 -2.83
CA ALA A 121 -5.28 -5.44 -3.61
C ALA A 121 -6.38 -4.89 -2.70
N PHE A 122 -6.68 -3.59 -2.82
CA PHE A 122 -7.62 -2.90 -1.95
C PHE A 122 -8.52 -1.93 -2.71
N VAL A 123 -9.77 -1.90 -2.30
CA VAL A 123 -10.61 -0.71 -2.24
C VAL A 123 -11.18 -0.63 -0.82
N PHE A 124 -11.46 0.57 -0.35
CA PHE A 124 -12.07 0.79 0.95
C PHE A 124 -13.52 1.24 0.74
N ARG A 125 -14.40 0.93 1.67
CA ARG A 125 -15.82 1.26 1.52
C ARG A 125 -16.50 1.49 2.87
N ASN A 126 -17.62 2.19 2.85
CA ASN A 126 -18.56 2.19 3.98
C ASN A 126 -19.31 0.83 4.08
N ALA A 127 -20.18 0.68 5.06
CA ALA A 127 -20.81 -0.61 5.38
C ALA A 127 -21.62 -1.19 4.21
N ASP A 128 -22.38 -0.37 3.50
CA ASP A 128 -23.26 -0.76 2.38
C ASP A 128 -22.58 -0.71 0.99
N GLY A 129 -21.35 -0.23 0.92
CA GLY A 129 -20.58 -0.12 -0.34
C GLY A 129 -21.02 1.04 -1.24
N SER A 130 -21.87 1.95 -0.77
CA SER A 130 -22.31 3.13 -1.53
C SER A 130 -21.21 4.19 -1.70
N LYS A 131 -20.24 4.21 -0.78
CA LYS A 131 -19.06 5.08 -0.85
C LYS A 131 -17.80 4.21 -0.94
N VAL A 132 -16.95 4.49 -1.95
CA VAL A 132 -15.77 3.69 -2.25
C VAL A 132 -14.52 4.56 -2.27
N GLY A 133 -13.63 4.29 -1.31
CA GLY A 133 -12.31 4.90 -1.22
C GLY A 133 -11.30 4.17 -2.12
N ARG A 134 -10.67 4.91 -3.00
CA ARG A 134 -9.69 4.45 -4.00
C ARG A 134 -8.45 5.33 -3.97
N SER A 135 -7.51 5.08 -4.85
CA SER A 135 -6.39 6.00 -5.10
C SER A 135 -6.89 7.38 -5.51
N ALA A 136 -6.03 8.38 -5.49
CA ALA A 136 -6.37 9.73 -5.97
C ALA A 136 -6.81 9.75 -7.44
N ALA A 137 -6.32 8.80 -8.25
CA ALA A 137 -6.72 8.61 -9.65
C ALA A 137 -8.03 7.81 -9.81
N GLY A 138 -8.68 7.39 -8.72
CA GLY A 138 -9.91 6.61 -8.75
C GLY A 138 -9.70 5.12 -9.06
N THR A 139 -8.46 4.63 -9.07
CA THR A 139 -8.12 3.22 -9.33
C THR A 139 -8.05 2.43 -8.02
N ASP A 140 -8.04 1.11 -8.15
CA ASP A 140 -7.73 0.20 -7.06
C ASP A 140 -6.30 0.44 -6.54
N ILE A 141 -6.05 0.07 -5.30
CA ILE A 141 -4.77 0.30 -4.62
C ILE A 141 -4.07 -1.04 -4.47
N PHE A 142 -2.84 -1.12 -4.95
CA PHE A 142 -2.02 -2.33 -4.88
C PHE A 142 -0.76 -2.07 -4.05
N THR A 143 -0.32 -3.11 -3.33
CA THR A 143 0.94 -3.08 -2.60
C THR A 143 1.68 -4.40 -2.76
N PRO A 144 2.99 -4.39 -3.08
CA PRO A 144 3.73 -5.60 -3.35
C PRO A 144 3.93 -6.45 -2.09
N ILE A 145 3.97 -7.77 -2.29
CA ILE A 145 4.46 -8.76 -1.35
C ILE A 145 5.80 -9.26 -1.87
N TYR A 146 6.77 -9.39 -0.97
CA TYR A 146 8.14 -9.74 -1.31
C TYR A 146 8.42 -11.21 -1.00
N SER A 147 9.14 -11.90 -1.88
CA SER A 147 9.55 -13.29 -1.66
C SER A 147 10.61 -13.39 -0.56
N VAL A 148 10.63 -14.55 0.12
CA VAL A 148 11.71 -14.90 1.05
C VAL A 148 13.00 -15.06 0.24
N GLY A 149 13.98 -14.18 0.43
CA GLY A 149 15.28 -14.28 -0.28
C GLY A 149 15.70 -13.06 -1.09
N LEU A 150 14.86 -12.02 -1.23
CA LEU A 150 15.30 -10.74 -1.77
C LEU A 150 16.09 -9.96 -0.71
N ALA A 151 17.31 -10.42 -0.40
CA ALA A 151 18.28 -9.59 0.30
C ALA A 151 18.90 -8.66 -0.76
N ALA A 152 18.51 -7.40 -0.80
CA ALA A 152 19.20 -6.40 -1.58
C ALA A 152 20.61 -6.23 -0.98
N LYS A 153 21.62 -6.83 -1.62
CA LYS A 153 23.01 -6.59 -1.28
C LYS A 153 23.41 -5.25 -1.88
N PHE A 154 23.38 -4.20 -1.07
CA PHE A 154 23.99 -2.92 -1.46
C PHE A 154 25.50 -3.13 -1.54
N THR A 155 26.05 -3.29 -2.74
CA THR A 155 27.46 -3.12 -3.01
C THR A 155 27.73 -1.63 -3.04
N LEU A 156 28.39 -1.12 -2.00
CA LEU A 156 28.95 0.22 -2.04
C LEU A 156 29.98 0.27 -3.20
N PRO A 157 29.95 1.32 -4.03
CA PRO A 157 30.97 1.49 -5.06
C PRO A 157 32.34 1.54 -4.38
N GLU A 158 33.30 0.72 -4.84
CA GLU A 158 34.70 0.80 -4.39
C GLU A 158 35.23 2.20 -4.72
N ILE A 159 35.63 2.93 -3.68
CA ILE A 159 36.36 4.18 -3.87
C ILE A 159 37.75 3.77 -4.35
N LYS A 160 37.99 3.79 -5.66
CA LYS A 160 39.34 3.70 -6.21
C LYS A 160 40.06 4.98 -5.80
N ASN A 161 40.88 4.87 -4.76
CA ASN A 161 41.86 5.90 -4.45
C ASN A 161 42.87 5.94 -5.61
N SER A 162 42.66 6.86 -6.54
CA SER A 162 43.67 7.25 -7.53
C SER A 162 44.71 8.07 -6.79
N ILE A 163 45.81 7.42 -6.39
CA ILE A 163 47.00 8.10 -5.93
C ILE A 163 47.64 8.68 -7.19
N ILE A 164 47.52 9.99 -7.36
CA ILE A 164 48.27 10.74 -8.36
C ILE A 164 49.68 10.89 -7.76
N GLY A 165 50.66 10.19 -8.34
CA GLY A 165 52.06 10.38 -8.09
C GLY A 165 52.62 11.55 -8.92
#